data_aea034b193336652517e2883352ebaec
#
_entry.id   aea034b193336652517e2883352ebaec
#
_cell.length_a   1.000
_cell.length_b   1.000
_cell.length_c   1.000
_cell.angle_alpha   90.00
_cell.angle_beta   90.00
_cell.angle_gamma   90.00
#
_symmetry.space_group_name_H-M   'P 1'
#
loop_
_entity.id
_entity.type
_entity.pdbx_description
1 polymer ?
#
loop_
_entity_poly.entity_id
_entity_poly.type
_entity_poly.pdbx_seq_one_letter_code
_entity_poly.pdbx_strand_id
1 'polypeptide(L)'
;MQGIPRALYARIERELHAQPGRAAMAAEDALMRRREDAHGLKSPAFDGAGKAGGPSNRVQDGALRVIEAEKMLETRRKWADVAAQLDAAFAGTKTGEVARLLYTDGRRASEIAGLLGVDRQTVKKRRDEYVTRAALLAAERGLIRMSDYAEDRRST
;
A
#
# COMPACT_ATOMS: atom_id res chain seq x y z
N MET A 1 19.60 -3.77 -18.81
CA MET A 1 18.65 -3.97 -17.71
C MET A 1 17.24 -3.82 -18.23
N GLN A 2 16.47 -4.84 -18.14
CA GLN A 2 15.05 -4.73 -18.49
C GLN A 2 14.36 -3.93 -17.40
N GLY A 3 13.89 -2.73 -17.73
CA GLY A 3 13.20 -1.87 -16.78
C GLY A 3 11.89 -2.48 -16.28
N ILE A 4 11.48 -2.11 -15.08
CA ILE A 4 10.19 -2.49 -14.52
C ILE A 4 9.07 -1.96 -15.43
N PRO A 5 8.01 -2.76 -15.73
CA PRO A 5 6.85 -2.29 -16.48
C PRO A 5 6.27 -1.01 -15.87
N ARG A 6 5.88 -0.06 -16.72
CA ARG A 6 5.41 1.26 -16.28
C ARG A 6 4.24 1.20 -15.30
N ALA A 7 3.29 0.29 -15.53
CA ALA A 7 2.13 0.10 -14.67
C ALA A 7 2.55 -0.38 -13.27
N LEU A 8 3.51 -1.31 -13.20
CA LEU A 8 4.06 -1.80 -11.93
C LEU A 8 4.83 -0.70 -11.20
N TYR A 9 5.64 0.06 -11.92
CA TYR A 9 6.36 1.21 -11.37
C TYR A 9 5.40 2.21 -10.71
N ALA A 10 4.36 2.62 -11.43
CA ALA A 10 3.35 3.55 -10.92
C ALA A 10 2.60 3.00 -9.70
N ARG A 11 2.33 1.69 -9.65
CA ARG A 11 1.71 1.04 -8.49
C ARG A 11 2.61 1.10 -7.27
N ILE A 12 3.88 0.74 -7.43
CA ILE A 12 4.85 0.76 -6.32
C ILE A 12 4.99 2.18 -5.79
N GLU A 13 5.15 3.17 -6.65
CA GLU A 13 5.24 4.57 -6.23
C GLU A 13 4.02 5.04 -5.45
N ARG A 14 2.82 4.65 -5.90
CA ARG A 14 1.59 4.97 -5.17
C ARG A 14 1.61 4.41 -3.75
N GLU A 15 2.08 3.18 -3.56
CA GLU A 15 2.19 2.56 -2.24
C GLU A 15 3.27 3.24 -1.38
N LEU A 16 4.40 3.61 -1.97
CA LEU A 16 5.46 4.36 -1.28
C LEU A 16 4.97 5.75 -0.84
N HIS A 17 4.24 6.46 -1.69
CA HIS A 17 3.64 7.75 -1.35
C HIS A 17 2.50 7.67 -0.33
N ALA A 18 1.81 6.54 -0.24
CA ALA A 18 0.72 6.35 0.71
C ALA A 18 1.18 6.31 2.18
N GLN A 19 2.46 6.44 2.46
CA GLN A 19 3.05 6.37 3.81
C GLN A 19 2.53 5.14 4.56
N PRO A 20 3.08 3.94 4.30
CA PRO A 20 2.52 2.67 4.77
C PRO A 20 2.18 2.63 6.25
N GLY A 21 2.95 3.31 7.10
CA GLY A 21 2.67 3.41 8.54
C GLY A 21 1.32 4.05 8.84
N ARG A 22 1.02 5.20 8.25
CA ARG A 22 -0.28 5.88 8.42
C ARG A 22 -1.41 5.09 7.81
N ALA A 23 -1.18 4.46 6.66
CA ALA A 23 -2.18 3.62 6.01
C ALA A 23 -2.49 2.37 6.84
N ALA A 24 -1.49 1.76 7.47
CA ALA A 24 -1.70 0.64 8.38
C ALA A 24 -2.52 1.04 9.61
N MET A 25 -2.20 2.16 10.24
CA MET A 25 -2.98 2.71 11.36
C MET A 25 -4.42 3.01 10.96
N ALA A 26 -4.63 3.66 9.81
CA ALA A 26 -5.98 3.95 9.30
C ALA A 26 -6.77 2.66 9.01
N ALA A 27 -6.12 1.61 8.53
CA ALA A 27 -6.73 0.31 8.30
C ALA A 27 -7.08 -0.40 9.62
N GLU A 28 -6.24 -0.27 10.65
CA GLU A 28 -6.52 -0.77 11.99
C GLU A 28 -7.73 -0.07 12.61
N ASP A 29 -7.78 1.25 12.53
CA ASP A 29 -8.92 2.04 13.01
C ASP A 29 -10.21 1.65 12.28
N ALA A 30 -10.15 1.50 10.96
CA ALA A 30 -11.30 1.06 10.16
C ALA A 30 -11.76 -0.35 10.54
N LEU A 31 -10.84 -1.26 10.81
CA LEU A 31 -11.14 -2.61 11.27
C LEU A 31 -11.78 -2.60 12.65
N MET A 32 -11.23 -1.82 13.59
CA MET A 32 -11.78 -1.68 14.93
C MET A 32 -13.20 -1.13 14.89
N ARG A 33 -13.46 -0.05 14.13
CA ARG A 33 -14.80 0.49 13.95
C ARG A 33 -15.78 -0.54 13.39
N ARG A 34 -15.36 -1.31 12.37
CA ARG A 34 -16.20 -2.36 11.79
C ARG A 34 -16.50 -3.49 12.77
N ARG A 35 -15.54 -3.85 13.63
CA ARG A 35 -15.76 -4.82 14.70
C ARG A 35 -16.74 -4.27 15.75
N GLU A 36 -16.58 -3.02 16.14
CA GLU A 36 -17.49 -2.33 17.05
C GLU A 36 -18.91 -2.26 16.47
N ASP A 37 -19.05 -1.91 15.19
CA ASP A 37 -20.33 -1.89 14.50
C ASP A 37 -20.95 -3.29 14.39
N ALA A 38 -20.15 -4.33 14.17
CA ALA A 38 -20.61 -5.71 14.13
C ALA A 38 -21.03 -6.22 15.52
N HIS A 39 -20.36 -5.79 16.58
CA HIS A 39 -20.71 -6.11 17.95
C HIS A 39 -21.77 -5.16 18.53
N GLY A 40 -21.82 -3.94 18.04
CA GLY A 40 -22.80 -2.91 18.41
C GLY A 40 -24.16 -3.04 17.72
N LEU A 41 -24.32 -4.03 16.85
CA LEU A 41 -25.63 -4.53 16.48
C LEU A 41 -26.24 -5.15 17.74
N LYS A 42 -26.63 -4.27 18.67
CA LYS A 42 -27.56 -4.58 19.73
C LYS A 42 -28.63 -5.43 19.09
N SER A 43 -28.87 -6.59 19.68
CA SER A 43 -30.03 -7.37 19.36
C SER A 43 -31.18 -6.40 19.16
N PRO A 44 -31.79 -6.36 17.96
CA PRO A 44 -32.97 -5.53 17.81
C PRO A 44 -33.90 -5.97 18.96
N ALA A 45 -34.35 -5.01 19.75
CA ALA A 45 -35.36 -5.26 20.72
C ALA A 45 -36.41 -6.12 20.04
N PHE A 46 -36.64 -7.30 20.61
CA PHE A 46 -37.51 -8.29 20.04
C PHE A 46 -38.94 -7.76 20.23
N ASP A 47 -39.33 -6.83 19.36
CA ASP A 47 -40.74 -6.51 19.16
C ASP A 47 -41.23 -7.51 18.13
N GLY A 48 -41.97 -8.47 18.71
CA GLY A 48 -42.55 -9.57 17.97
C GLY A 48 -43.51 -9.07 16.91
N ALA A 49 -43.14 -9.28 15.71
CA ALA A 49 -44.06 -9.48 14.60
C ALA A 49 -43.29 -10.27 13.54
N GLY A 50 -43.64 -11.54 13.47
CA GLY A 50 -43.03 -12.45 12.55
C GLY A 50 -43.07 -11.97 11.12
N LYS A 51 -41.92 -11.98 10.51
CA LYS A 51 -41.70 -12.42 9.17
C LYS A 51 -40.41 -13.17 9.17
N ALA A 52 -40.48 -14.45 8.96
CA ALA A 52 -39.38 -15.33 8.63
C ALA A 52 -38.72 -14.82 7.34
N GLY A 53 -37.84 -13.85 7.49
CA GLY A 53 -36.80 -13.56 6.52
C GLY A 53 -35.61 -14.40 6.95
N GLY A 54 -35.09 -15.25 6.07
CA GLY A 54 -33.95 -16.10 6.34
C GLY A 54 -32.77 -15.34 6.92
N PRO A 55 -31.69 -16.04 7.38
CA PRO A 55 -30.54 -15.42 8.01
C PRO A 55 -30.07 -14.27 7.13
N SER A 56 -30.20 -13.07 7.69
CA SER A 56 -30.13 -11.86 6.89
C SER A 56 -28.78 -11.80 6.22
N ASN A 57 -28.75 -11.55 4.93
CA ASN A 57 -27.56 -11.20 4.15
C ASN A 57 -26.69 -10.15 4.85
N ARG A 58 -27.27 -9.35 5.76
CA ARG A 58 -26.57 -8.35 6.58
C ARG A 58 -25.50 -8.92 7.49
N VAL A 59 -25.73 -10.11 8.11
CA VAL A 59 -24.71 -10.76 8.95
C VAL A 59 -23.58 -11.30 8.10
N GLN A 60 -23.91 -11.89 6.95
CA GLN A 60 -22.91 -12.35 5.99
C GLN A 60 -22.13 -11.18 5.37
N ASP A 61 -22.81 -10.09 4.99
CA ASP A 61 -22.17 -8.88 4.48
C ASP A 61 -21.26 -8.23 5.54
N GLY A 62 -21.67 -8.23 6.79
CA GLY A 62 -20.84 -7.75 7.91
C GLY A 62 -19.57 -8.60 8.08
N ALA A 63 -19.70 -9.92 8.06
CA ALA A 63 -18.57 -10.85 8.17
C ALA A 63 -17.61 -10.71 6.98
N LEU A 64 -18.13 -10.60 5.76
CA LEU A 64 -17.30 -10.40 4.56
C LEU A 64 -16.53 -9.07 4.63
N ARG A 65 -17.16 -7.99 5.07
CA ARG A 65 -16.49 -6.69 5.26
C ARG A 65 -15.35 -6.74 6.29
N VAL A 66 -15.52 -7.51 7.37
CA VAL A 66 -14.46 -7.72 8.36
C VAL A 66 -13.29 -8.48 7.74
N ILE A 67 -13.56 -9.56 7.00
CA ILE A 67 -12.52 -10.34 6.31
C ILE A 67 -11.77 -9.48 5.30
N GLU A 68 -12.47 -8.67 4.52
CA GLU A 68 -11.84 -7.75 3.56
C GLU A 68 -10.97 -6.70 4.26
N ALA A 69 -11.44 -6.16 5.39
CA ALA A 69 -10.68 -5.21 6.18
C ALA A 69 -9.41 -5.85 6.78
N GLU A 70 -9.48 -7.10 7.25
CA GLU A 70 -8.32 -7.84 7.74
C GLU A 70 -7.29 -8.11 6.65
N LYS A 71 -7.73 -8.50 5.45
CA LYS A 71 -6.85 -8.68 4.29
C LYS A 71 -6.18 -7.36 3.88
N MET A 72 -6.93 -6.26 3.90
CA MET A 72 -6.39 -4.94 3.61
C MET A 72 -5.33 -4.54 4.64
N LEU A 73 -5.60 -4.78 5.92
CA LEU A 73 -4.66 -4.49 7.01
C LEU A 73 -3.38 -5.32 6.87
N GLU A 74 -3.50 -6.61 6.57
CA GLU A 74 -2.34 -7.47 6.32
C GLU A 74 -1.50 -6.95 5.15
N THR A 75 -2.15 -6.58 4.05
CA THR A 75 -1.48 -5.99 2.88
C THR A 75 -0.75 -4.70 3.25
N ARG A 76 -1.36 -3.84 4.05
CA ARG A 76 -0.74 -2.58 4.52
C ARG A 76 0.45 -2.83 5.44
N ARG A 77 0.36 -3.82 6.32
CA ARG A 77 1.50 -4.23 7.17
C ARG A 77 2.67 -4.72 6.34
N LYS A 78 2.41 -5.55 5.32
CA LYS A 78 3.46 -6.02 4.39
C LYS A 78 4.13 -4.86 3.65
N TRP A 79 3.38 -3.86 3.21
CA TRP A 79 3.94 -2.65 2.60
C TRP A 79 4.74 -1.80 3.59
N ALA A 80 4.30 -1.70 4.83
CA ALA A 80 5.06 -1.02 5.89
C ALA A 80 6.40 -1.72 6.16
N ASP A 81 6.42 -3.05 6.15
CA ASP A 81 7.65 -3.83 6.27
C ASP A 81 8.58 -3.64 5.07
N VAL A 82 8.04 -3.56 3.84
CA VAL A 82 8.84 -3.24 2.64
C VAL A 82 9.49 -1.87 2.81
N ALA A 83 8.73 -0.86 3.23
CA ALA A 83 9.25 0.49 3.45
C ALA A 83 10.35 0.51 4.53
N ALA A 84 10.14 -0.19 5.65
CA ALA A 84 11.13 -0.28 6.73
C ALA A 84 12.43 -0.97 6.26
N GLN A 85 12.33 -2.02 5.45
CA GLN A 85 13.50 -2.68 4.88
C GLN A 85 14.23 -1.81 3.85
N LEU A 86 13.49 -1.02 3.06
CA LEU A 86 14.09 -0.06 2.13
C LEU A 86 14.85 1.01 2.90
N ASP A 87 14.25 1.58 3.93
CA ASP A 87 14.90 2.60 4.77
C ASP A 87 16.18 2.06 5.41
N ALA A 88 16.16 0.83 5.90
CA ALA A 88 17.35 0.18 6.44
C ALA A 88 18.42 -0.09 5.37
N ALA A 89 18.02 -0.56 4.19
CA ALA A 89 18.94 -0.88 3.09
C ALA A 89 19.63 0.37 2.51
N PHE A 90 18.93 1.49 2.46
CA PHE A 90 19.42 2.75 1.91
C PHE A 90 19.80 3.79 2.97
N ALA A 91 19.84 3.39 4.26
CA ALA A 91 20.24 4.28 5.34
C ALA A 91 21.63 4.89 5.09
N GLY A 92 21.75 6.21 5.22
CA GLY A 92 23.02 6.92 4.99
C GLY A 92 23.45 7.03 3.53
N THR A 93 22.66 6.53 2.58
CA THR A 93 22.96 6.63 1.15
C THR A 93 22.26 7.84 0.52
N LYS A 94 22.82 8.32 -0.59
CA LYS A 94 22.18 9.38 -1.38
C LYS A 94 20.86 8.94 -2.02
N THR A 95 20.72 7.66 -2.31
CA THR A 95 19.45 7.08 -2.80
C THR A 95 18.38 7.12 -1.72
N GLY A 96 18.71 6.78 -0.48
CA GLY A 96 17.81 6.91 0.67
C GLY A 96 17.41 8.37 0.93
N GLU A 97 18.33 9.31 0.79
CA GLU A 97 18.04 10.74 0.93
C GLU A 97 17.06 11.23 -0.15
N VAL A 98 17.26 10.86 -1.40
CA VAL A 98 16.32 11.16 -2.49
C VAL A 98 14.96 10.54 -2.22
N ALA A 99 14.90 9.28 -1.78
CA ALA A 99 13.66 8.60 -1.46
C ALA A 99 12.90 9.28 -0.31
N ARG A 100 13.58 9.67 0.75
CA ARG A 100 12.98 10.43 1.86
C ARG A 100 12.38 11.75 1.38
N LEU A 101 13.10 12.51 0.60
CA LEU A 101 12.63 13.79 0.06
C LEU A 101 11.42 13.61 -0.88
N LEU A 102 11.39 12.54 -1.68
CA LEU A 102 10.27 12.24 -2.58
C LEU A 102 9.03 11.73 -1.83
N TYR A 103 9.20 10.68 -1.04
CA TYR A 103 8.07 9.91 -0.51
C TYR A 103 7.61 10.35 0.89
N THR A 104 8.52 10.89 1.69
CA THR A 104 8.19 11.38 3.04
C THR A 104 7.89 12.88 3.03
N ASP A 105 8.77 13.67 2.42
CA ASP A 105 8.65 15.12 2.43
C ASP A 105 7.80 15.65 1.23
N GLY A 106 7.45 14.78 0.27
CA GLY A 106 6.60 15.11 -0.88
C GLY A 106 7.23 16.12 -1.84
N ARG A 107 8.57 16.22 -1.88
CA ARG A 107 9.29 17.16 -2.75
C ARG A 107 9.27 16.70 -4.20
N ARG A 108 9.26 17.64 -5.11
CA ARG A 108 9.36 17.36 -6.55
C ARG A 108 10.82 17.05 -6.95
N ALA A 109 11.01 16.24 -7.98
CA ALA A 109 12.34 15.88 -8.46
C ALA A 109 13.22 17.10 -8.83
N SER A 110 12.61 18.17 -9.34
CA SER A 110 13.31 19.42 -9.64
C SER A 110 13.80 20.15 -8.38
N GLU A 111 13.02 20.14 -7.31
CA GLU A 111 13.38 20.72 -6.03
C GLU A 111 14.52 19.91 -5.37
N ILE A 112 14.44 18.59 -5.44
CA ILE A 112 15.46 17.68 -4.91
C ILE A 112 16.78 17.87 -5.65
N ALA A 113 16.74 17.99 -6.98
CA ALA A 113 17.93 18.29 -7.79
C ALA A 113 18.61 19.58 -7.30
N GLY A 114 17.84 20.65 -7.07
CA GLY A 114 18.34 21.91 -6.52
C GLY A 114 18.90 21.78 -5.09
N LEU A 115 18.18 21.08 -4.20
CA LEU A 115 18.59 20.89 -2.81
C LEU A 115 19.88 20.08 -2.67
N LEU A 116 20.05 19.05 -3.50
CA LEU A 116 21.20 18.15 -3.45
C LEU A 116 22.34 18.58 -4.37
N GLY A 117 22.16 19.64 -5.16
CA GLY A 117 23.16 20.09 -6.12
C GLY A 117 23.50 19.06 -7.21
N VAL A 118 22.51 18.28 -7.61
CA VAL A 118 22.64 17.24 -8.66
C VAL A 118 21.68 17.51 -9.82
N ASP A 119 21.91 16.87 -10.96
CA ASP A 119 21.00 16.97 -12.09
C ASP A 119 19.73 16.11 -11.89
N ARG A 120 18.71 16.39 -12.70
CA ARG A 120 17.44 15.65 -12.64
C ARG A 120 17.60 14.18 -13.04
N GLN A 121 18.54 13.86 -13.89
CA GLN A 121 18.82 12.48 -14.32
C GLN A 121 19.39 11.66 -13.16
N THR A 122 20.23 12.27 -12.36
CA THR A 122 20.76 11.64 -11.14
C THR A 122 19.63 11.37 -10.12
N VAL A 123 18.71 12.31 -9.92
CA VAL A 123 17.54 12.10 -9.07
C VAL A 123 16.68 10.96 -9.61
N LYS A 124 16.42 10.96 -10.92
CA LYS A 124 15.67 9.88 -11.58
C LYS A 124 16.33 8.52 -11.39
N LYS A 125 17.64 8.43 -11.65
CA LYS A 125 18.40 7.17 -11.49
C LYS A 125 18.28 6.60 -10.07
N ARG A 126 18.40 7.43 -9.06
CA ARG A 126 18.27 7.03 -7.66
C ARG A 126 16.86 6.63 -7.28
N ARG A 127 15.87 7.36 -7.79
CA ARG A 127 14.46 6.98 -7.66
C ARG A 127 14.21 5.60 -8.28
N ASP A 128 14.69 5.36 -9.51
CA ASP A 128 14.53 4.10 -10.21
C ASP A 128 15.20 2.93 -9.45
N GLU A 129 16.37 3.16 -8.86
CA GLU A 129 17.06 2.19 -8.01
C GLU A 129 16.22 1.84 -6.77
N TYR A 130 15.67 2.83 -6.08
CA TYR A 130 14.83 2.64 -4.92
C TYR A 130 13.54 1.88 -5.24
N VAL A 131 12.84 2.27 -6.31
CA VAL A 131 11.61 1.61 -6.78
C VAL A 131 11.90 0.18 -7.25
N THR A 132 13.03 -0.06 -7.90
CA THR A 132 13.44 -1.42 -8.32
C THR A 132 13.62 -2.32 -7.10
N ARG A 133 14.28 -1.83 -6.07
CA ARG A 133 14.44 -2.59 -4.82
C ARG A 133 13.11 -2.83 -4.12
N ALA A 134 12.23 -1.82 -4.12
CA ALA A 134 10.86 -1.95 -3.61
C ALA A 134 10.07 -3.04 -4.33
N ALA A 135 10.19 -3.10 -5.66
CA ALA A 135 9.54 -4.14 -6.47
C ALA A 135 10.00 -5.54 -6.09
N LEU A 136 11.30 -5.76 -5.90
CA LEU A 136 11.85 -7.05 -5.50
C LEU A 136 11.32 -7.47 -4.13
N LEU A 137 11.38 -6.58 -3.14
CA LEU A 137 10.87 -6.86 -1.78
C LEU A 137 9.35 -7.11 -1.77
N ALA A 138 8.59 -6.36 -2.56
CA ALA A 138 7.16 -6.56 -2.69
C ALA A 138 6.82 -7.91 -3.37
N ALA A 139 7.60 -8.33 -4.35
CA ALA A 139 7.45 -9.64 -4.99
C ALA A 139 7.78 -10.79 -4.02
N GLU A 140 8.86 -10.68 -3.27
CA GLU A 140 9.24 -11.65 -2.23
C GLU A 140 8.13 -11.85 -1.18
N ARG A 141 7.35 -10.82 -0.89
CA ARG A 141 6.24 -10.85 0.07
C ARG A 141 4.89 -11.20 -0.56
N GLY A 142 4.86 -11.48 -1.85
CA GLY A 142 3.64 -11.81 -2.58
C GLY A 142 2.66 -10.64 -2.75
N LEU A 143 3.12 -9.39 -2.56
CA LEU A 143 2.31 -8.19 -2.76
C LEU A 143 2.06 -7.87 -4.23
N ILE A 144 2.98 -8.28 -5.08
CA ILE A 144 2.92 -8.15 -6.52
C ILE A 144 3.33 -9.47 -7.17
N ARG A 145 2.73 -9.75 -8.33
CA ARG A 145 3.14 -10.86 -9.20
C ARG A 145 3.68 -10.25 -10.49
N MET A 146 4.90 -10.58 -10.85
CA MET A 146 5.51 -10.07 -12.09
C MET A 146 4.73 -10.50 -13.33
N SER A 147 4.05 -11.65 -13.29
CA SER A 147 3.16 -12.13 -14.35
C SER A 147 2.03 -11.15 -14.68
N ASP A 148 1.49 -10.45 -13.69
CA ASP A 148 0.35 -9.54 -13.86
C ASP A 148 0.70 -8.32 -14.73
N TYR A 149 2.00 -8.10 -14.95
CA TYR A 149 2.56 -6.98 -15.72
C TYR A 149 3.31 -7.41 -16.97
N ALA A 150 3.35 -8.71 -17.27
CA ALA A 150 4.06 -9.25 -18.44
C ALA A 150 3.30 -8.97 -19.76
N GLU A 151 1.98 -8.73 -19.67
CA GLU A 151 1.13 -8.52 -20.85
C GLU A 151 1.25 -7.13 -21.48
N ASP A 152 1.72 -6.14 -20.71
CA ASP A 152 1.88 -4.75 -21.18
C ASP A 152 2.96 -4.60 -22.27
N ARG A 153 3.73 -5.67 -22.53
CA ARG A 153 4.79 -5.69 -23.58
C ARG A 153 4.26 -6.07 -24.96
N ARG A 154 3.01 -6.53 -25.09
CA ARG A 154 2.46 -6.97 -26.39
C ARG A 154 1.64 -5.88 -27.10
N SER A 155 1.48 -4.72 -26.47
CA SER A 155 0.64 -3.62 -27.00
C SER A 155 1.47 -2.45 -27.55
N THR A 156 2.70 -2.67 -27.95
CA THR A 156 3.51 -1.64 -28.66
C THR A 156 3.96 -2.16 -30.00
#